data_2715ab617de9cf0e05ae6512220212d4
#
_entry.id   2715ab617de9cf0e05ae6512220212d4
#
_cell.length_a   1.000
_cell.length_b   1.000
_cell.length_c   1.000
_cell.angle_alpha   90.00
_cell.angle_beta   90.00
_cell.angle_gamma   90.00
#
_symmetry.space_group_name_H-M   'P 1'
#
loop_
_entity.id
_entity.type
_entity.pdbx_description
1 polymer ?
#
loop_
_entity_poly.entity_id
_entity_poly.type
_entity_poly.pdbx_seq_one_letter_code
_entity_poly.pdbx_strand_id
1 'polypeptide(L)' 'YISDIRISAAQKLLKEGTMKISEVAETSGYSDVYYFSKKFKKACGCSPKEYAAKYS' A
#
# COMPACT_ATOMS: atom_id res chain seq x y z
N TYR A 1 12.18 -0.91 -9.02
CA TYR A 1 12.71 0.29 -8.40
C TYR A 1 11.61 1.26 -8.00
N ILE A 2 11.50 1.54 -6.73
CA ILE A 2 10.45 2.40 -6.17
C ILE A 2 11.09 3.65 -5.61
N SER A 3 10.72 4.80 -6.16
CA SER A 3 11.21 6.09 -5.68
C SER A 3 10.15 6.82 -4.84
N ASP A 4 8.95 6.28 -4.76
CA ASP A 4 7.85 6.91 -4.04
C ASP A 4 7.88 6.49 -2.57
N ILE A 5 8.19 7.44 -1.70
CA ILE A 5 8.27 7.18 -0.26
C ILE A 5 6.90 6.80 0.32
N ARG A 6 5.81 7.25 -0.31
CA ARG A 6 4.47 6.89 0.13
C ARG A 6 4.21 5.41 -0.06
N ILE A 7 4.65 4.87 -1.18
CA ILE A 7 4.50 3.44 -1.45
C ILE A 7 5.36 2.62 -0.48
N SER A 8 6.58 3.07 -0.20
CA SER A 8 7.44 2.41 0.77
C SER A 8 6.78 2.36 2.15
N ALA A 9 6.20 3.48 2.58
CA ALA A 9 5.51 3.53 3.87
C ALA A 9 4.32 2.56 3.89
N ALA A 10 3.58 2.51 2.78
CA ALA A 10 2.44 1.61 2.67
C ALA A 10 2.86 0.15 2.76
N GLN A 11 3.95 -0.21 2.11
CA GLN A 11 4.47 -1.58 2.17
C GLN A 11 4.77 -1.98 3.61
N LYS A 12 5.38 -1.09 4.34
CA LYS A 12 5.73 -1.34 5.74
C LYS A 12 4.49 -1.56 6.59
N LEU A 13 3.49 -0.70 6.42
CA LEU A 13 2.24 -0.81 7.17
C LEU A 13 1.49 -2.09 6.82
N LEU A 14 1.48 -2.48 5.55
CA LEU A 14 0.83 -3.69 5.12
C LEU A 14 1.51 -4.95 5.67
N LYS A 15 2.82 -4.93 5.77
CA LYS A 15 3.56 -6.05 6.34
C LYS A 15 3.25 -6.25 7.81
N GLU A 16 2.99 -5.17 8.52
CA GLU A 16 2.63 -5.24 9.94
C GLU A 16 1.26 -5.86 10.13
N GLY A 17 0.38 -5.69 9.16
CA GLY A 17 -0.94 -6.30 9.20
C GLY A 17 -1.87 -5.73 10.25
N THR A 18 -1.59 -4.54 10.76
CA THR A 18 -2.38 -3.92 11.81
C THR A 18 -3.41 -2.93 11.29
N MET A 19 -3.36 -2.60 9.99
CA MET A 19 -4.22 -1.60 9.41
C MET A 19 -4.96 -2.14 8.19
N LYS A 20 -6.14 -1.59 7.96
CA LYS A 20 -6.91 -1.90 6.76
C LYS A 20 -6.31 -1.15 5.57
N ILE A 21 -6.63 -1.60 4.37
CA ILE A 21 -6.09 -0.98 3.16
C ILE A 21 -6.44 0.51 3.09
N SER A 22 -7.68 0.86 3.43
CA SER A 22 -8.09 2.27 3.41
C SER A 22 -7.30 3.10 4.43
N GLU A 23 -7.05 2.53 5.59
CA GLU A 23 -6.25 3.21 6.61
C GLU A 23 -4.81 3.39 6.16
N VAL A 24 -4.26 2.37 5.53
CA VAL A 24 -2.90 2.46 4.98
C VAL A 24 -2.81 3.57 3.95
N ALA A 25 -3.82 3.67 3.07
CA ALA A 25 -3.84 4.71 2.05
C ALA A 25 -3.84 6.10 2.69
N GLU A 26 -4.69 6.32 3.68
CA GLU A 26 -4.76 7.61 4.36
C GLU A 26 -3.45 7.93 5.09
N THR A 27 -2.92 6.96 5.80
CA THR A 27 -1.67 7.15 6.55
C THR A 27 -0.50 7.43 5.62
N SER A 28 -0.53 6.86 4.43
CA SER A 28 0.52 7.07 3.44
C SER A 28 0.39 8.40 2.70
N GLY A 29 -0.74 9.10 2.87
CA GLY A 29 -0.92 10.40 2.25
C GLY A 29 -1.78 10.39 0.99
N TYR A 30 -2.50 9.30 0.74
CA TYR A 30 -3.42 9.22 -0.39
C TYR A 30 -4.84 9.52 0.09
N SER A 31 -5.54 10.38 -0.65
CA SER A 31 -6.91 10.72 -0.30
C SER A 31 -7.92 9.71 -0.84
N ASP A 32 -7.53 8.93 -1.82
CA ASP A 32 -8.42 7.96 -2.48
C ASP A 32 -7.75 6.58 -2.47
N VAL A 33 -8.41 5.62 -1.81
CA VAL A 33 -7.87 4.27 -1.71
C VAL A 33 -7.80 3.59 -3.08
N TYR A 34 -8.70 3.93 -3.97
CA TYR A 34 -8.70 3.36 -5.31
C TYR A 34 -7.46 3.79 -6.09
N TYR A 35 -7.16 5.08 -6.02
CA TYR A 35 -5.97 5.63 -6.64
C TYR A 35 -4.71 5.02 -6.01
N PHE A 36 -4.73 4.89 -4.71
CA PHE A 36 -3.63 4.26 -3.97
C PHE A 36 -3.38 2.83 -4.45
N SER A 37 -4.45 2.04 -4.58
CA SER A 37 -4.33 0.66 -5.06
C SER A 37 -3.72 0.59 -6.45
N LYS A 38 -4.14 1.49 -7.33
CA LYS A 38 -3.63 1.55 -8.69
C LYS A 38 -2.14 1.87 -8.71
N LYS A 39 -1.73 2.85 -7.94
CA LYS A 39 -0.32 3.24 -7.85
C LYS A 39 0.53 2.13 -7.23
N PHE A 40 0.01 1.52 -6.18
CA PHE A 40 0.70 0.43 -5.50
C PHE A 40 0.93 -0.74 -6.44
N LYS A 41 -0.10 -1.13 -7.17
CA LYS A 41 0.00 -2.25 -8.10
C LYS A 41 1.06 -1.96 -9.18
N LYS A 42 1.09 -0.74 -9.68
CA LYS A 42 2.06 -0.35 -10.68
C LYS A 42 3.49 -0.38 -10.14
N ALA A 43 3.66 0.03 -8.89
CA ALA A 43 4.98 0.10 -8.26
C ALA A 43 5.48 -1.27 -7.80
N CYS A 44 4.59 -2.10 -7.28
CA CYS A 44 4.96 -3.37 -6.64
C CYS A 44 4.58 -4.60 -7.44
N GLY A 45 3.78 -4.45 -8.47
CA GLY A 45 3.35 -5.58 -9.30
C GLY A 45 2.16 -6.34 -8.76
N CYS A 46 1.66 -5.96 -7.58
CA CYS A 46 0.47 -6.59 -6.99
C CYS A 46 -0.29 -5.55 -6.19
N SER A 47 -1.58 -5.81 -5.98
CA SER A 47 -2.43 -4.88 -5.24
C SER A 47 -2.07 -4.88 -3.75
N PRO A 48 -2.42 -3.82 -3.02
CA PRO A 48 -2.17 -3.77 -1.57
C PRO A 48 -2.82 -4.93 -0.83
N LYS A 49 -3.99 -5.36 -1.29
CA LYS A 49 -4.70 -6.48 -0.68
C LYS A 49 -3.91 -7.78 -0.86
N GLU A 50 -3.43 -8.02 -2.06
CA GLU A 50 -2.62 -9.19 -2.35
C GLU A 50 -1.30 -9.15 -1.59
N TYR A 51 -0.71 -7.98 -1.50
CA TYR A 51 0.53 -7.80 -0.78
C TYR A 51 0.35 -8.13 0.70
N ALA A 52 -0.71 -7.61 1.30
CA ALA A 52 -1.01 -7.87 2.70
C ALA A 52 -1.26 -9.36 2.96
N ALA A 53 -2.00 -10.01 2.07
CA ALA A 53 -2.27 -11.43 2.20
C ALA A 53 -1.00 -12.27 2.06
N LYS A 54 -0.04 -11.78 1.27
CA LYS A 54 1.19 -12.51 1.02
C LYS A 54 2.19 -12.37 2.17
N TYR A 55 2.24 -11.20 2.81
CA TYR A 55 3.28 -10.89 3.79
C TYR A 55 2.79 -10.75 5.23
N SER A 56 1.50 -10.77 5.47
CA SER A 56 1.00 -10.66 6.85
C SER A 56 0.18 -11.89 7.30
#